data_42bcfa5034983408ccb271c202f45e2c
#
_entry.id   42bcfa5034983408ccb271c202f45e2c
#
_cell.length_a   1.000
_cell.length_b   1.000
_cell.length_c   1.000
_cell.angle_alpha   90.00
_cell.angle_beta   90.00
_cell.angle_gamma   90.00
#
_symmetry.space_group_name_H-M   'P 1'
#
loop_
_entity.id
_entity.type
_entity.pdbx_description
1 polymer ?
#
loop_
_entity_poly.entity_id
_entity_poly.type
_entity_poly.pdbx_seq_one_letter_code
_entity_poly.pdbx_strand_id
1 'polypeptide(L)'
;MTRLAALAAALVTCGAHAAGSQPAKASQPAKASQPAKASEASPAQDYVLNCMGCHGTEAQGIPGKVPPLANALSRFMRTAEGRNYVLRVPGAANSALSDAQLAAVLNWLARRYDSGAPAVQPVPFTSTEVAAVRHQPLLAVLATRSAVVHNLATTGPSPPSQY
;
A
#
# COMPACT_ATOMS: atom_id res chain seq x y z
N MET A 1 48.66 -75.31 -32.88
CA MET A 1 49.21 -76.36 -32.03
C MET A 1 48.87 -76.07 -30.58
N THR A 2 48.16 -77.00 -29.94
CA THR A 2 48.16 -77.37 -28.52
C THR A 2 47.58 -76.33 -27.52
N ARG A 3 46.31 -76.45 -27.18
CA ARG A 3 45.70 -77.05 -25.97
C ARG A 3 46.37 -76.69 -24.66
N LEU A 4 45.67 -76.09 -23.70
CA LEU A 4 45.25 -76.74 -22.48
C LEU A 4 44.23 -75.94 -21.70
N ALA A 5 43.19 -76.70 -21.32
CA ALA A 5 42.13 -76.24 -20.43
C ALA A 5 42.62 -76.38 -18.98
N ALA A 6 42.16 -75.43 -18.08
CA ALA A 6 42.19 -75.66 -16.65
C ALA A 6 40.87 -75.18 -16.03
N LEU A 7 40.10 -76.14 -15.55
CA LEU A 7 38.97 -75.93 -14.64
C LEU A 7 39.50 -75.45 -13.29
N ALA A 8 38.89 -74.48 -12.70
CA ALA A 8 39.05 -74.20 -11.29
C ALA A 8 37.66 -73.93 -10.66
N ALA A 9 37.43 -74.70 -9.62
CA ALA A 9 36.18 -74.84 -8.90
C ALA A 9 35.71 -73.58 -8.19
N ALA A 10 34.40 -73.29 -8.27
CA ALA A 10 33.75 -72.27 -7.52
C ALA A 10 33.49 -72.72 -6.07
N LEU A 11 34.07 -72.03 -5.12
CA LEU A 11 33.71 -72.12 -3.70
C LEU A 11 32.67 -71.02 -3.42
N VAL A 12 31.44 -71.45 -3.20
CA VAL A 12 30.35 -70.61 -2.75
C VAL A 12 30.50 -70.40 -1.21
N THR A 13 30.98 -69.25 -0.81
CA THR A 13 30.92 -68.82 0.58
C THR A 13 29.63 -68.09 0.87
N CYS A 14 28.76 -68.74 1.62
CA CYS A 14 27.51 -68.17 2.12
C CYS A 14 27.84 -67.10 3.19
N GLY A 15 27.92 -65.83 2.80
CA GLY A 15 28.12 -64.72 3.73
C GLY A 15 26.78 -64.27 4.35
N ALA A 16 26.63 -64.53 5.64
CA ALA A 16 25.51 -64.04 6.41
C ALA A 16 25.55 -62.49 6.43
N HIS A 17 24.60 -61.86 5.75
CA HIS A 17 24.41 -60.40 5.86
C HIS A 17 23.73 -60.12 7.19
N ALA A 18 24.48 -59.57 8.16
CA ALA A 18 23.93 -58.96 9.34
C ALA A 18 23.15 -57.70 8.89
N ALA A 19 21.84 -57.74 9.05
CA ALA A 19 20.97 -56.56 8.88
C ALA A 19 21.32 -55.50 9.91
N GLY A 20 22.19 -54.56 9.53
CA GLY A 20 22.47 -53.37 10.31
C GLY A 20 21.23 -52.48 10.33
N SER A 21 20.54 -52.48 11.45
CA SER A 21 19.45 -51.54 11.72
C SER A 21 20.02 -50.11 11.75
N GLN A 22 19.84 -49.34 10.70
CA GLN A 22 20.14 -47.91 10.73
C GLN A 22 19.15 -47.23 11.70
N PRO A 23 19.64 -46.40 12.66
CA PRO A 23 18.74 -45.62 13.48
C PRO A 23 17.96 -44.67 12.60
N ALA A 24 16.67 -44.72 12.72
CA ALA A 24 15.75 -43.81 12.05
C ALA A 24 16.16 -42.35 12.35
N LYS A 25 16.57 -41.64 11.31
CA LYS A 25 16.82 -40.19 11.39
C LYS A 25 15.58 -39.56 11.96
N ALA A 26 15.64 -39.04 13.19
CA ALA A 26 14.58 -38.27 13.79
C ALA A 26 14.22 -37.13 12.84
N SER A 27 13.00 -37.16 12.30
CA SER A 27 12.46 -36.09 11.48
C SER A 27 12.44 -34.84 12.34
N GLN A 28 13.26 -33.86 12.00
CA GLN A 28 13.19 -32.55 12.63
C GLN A 28 11.77 -31.99 12.42
N PRO A 29 11.10 -31.49 13.49
CA PRO A 29 9.81 -30.86 13.32
C PRO A 29 9.96 -29.74 12.29
N ALA A 30 9.15 -29.77 11.24
CA ALA A 30 9.05 -28.70 10.25
C ALA A 30 8.86 -27.40 11.01
N LYS A 31 9.84 -26.48 10.86
CA LYS A 31 9.73 -25.14 11.41
C LYS A 31 8.44 -24.55 10.86
N ALA A 32 7.44 -24.38 11.72
CA ALA A 32 6.19 -23.78 11.34
C ALA A 32 6.53 -22.43 10.69
N SER A 33 6.25 -22.32 9.40
CA SER A 33 6.43 -21.07 8.67
C SER A 33 5.49 -20.07 9.32
N GLN A 34 6.06 -19.12 10.07
CA GLN A 34 5.27 -17.99 10.55
C GLN A 34 4.62 -17.36 9.31
N PRO A 35 3.30 -17.09 9.34
CA PRO A 35 2.67 -16.38 8.24
C PRO A 35 3.47 -15.10 8.03
N ALA A 36 4.02 -14.92 6.82
CA ALA A 36 4.67 -13.68 6.45
C ALA A 36 3.69 -12.55 6.74
N LYS A 37 4.06 -11.63 7.65
CA LYS A 37 3.28 -10.44 7.93
C LYS A 37 3.03 -9.80 6.56
N ALA A 38 1.78 -9.79 6.10
CA ALA A 38 1.45 -9.19 4.82
C ALA A 38 2.08 -7.80 4.81
N SER A 39 2.98 -7.57 3.86
CA SER A 39 3.62 -6.26 3.72
C SER A 39 2.51 -5.26 3.43
N GLU A 40 2.30 -4.31 4.33
CA GLU A 40 1.33 -3.24 4.08
C GLU A 40 1.71 -2.58 2.75
N ALA A 41 0.70 -2.34 1.91
CA ALA A 41 0.92 -1.68 0.63
C ALA A 41 1.59 -0.31 0.85
N SER A 42 2.50 0.06 -0.03
CA SER A 42 3.09 1.39 0.03
C SER A 42 2.04 2.46 -0.30
N PRO A 43 2.19 3.70 0.15
CA PRO A 43 1.26 4.77 -0.20
C PRO A 43 1.06 4.96 -1.72
N ALA A 44 2.08 4.67 -2.52
CA ALA A 44 1.98 4.69 -3.98
C ALA A 44 1.08 3.56 -4.51
N GLN A 45 1.20 2.35 -3.95
CA GLN A 45 0.33 1.23 -4.29
C GLN A 45 -1.11 1.49 -3.83
N ASP A 46 -1.30 2.02 -2.63
CA ASP A 46 -2.62 2.41 -2.12
C ASP A 46 -3.28 3.44 -3.03
N TYR A 47 -2.52 4.42 -3.54
CA TYR A 47 -3.01 5.37 -4.54
C TYR A 47 -3.48 4.68 -5.82
N VAL A 48 -2.66 3.81 -6.39
CA VAL A 48 -2.98 3.08 -7.63
C VAL A 48 -4.26 2.26 -7.47
N LEU A 49 -4.41 1.58 -6.35
CA LEU A 49 -5.52 0.66 -6.12
C LEU A 49 -6.83 1.37 -5.74
N ASN A 50 -6.77 2.53 -5.07
CA ASN A 50 -7.95 3.13 -4.46
C ASN A 50 -8.33 4.52 -5.00
N CYS A 51 -7.42 5.21 -5.70
CA CYS A 51 -7.61 6.61 -6.07
C CYS A 51 -7.39 6.89 -7.55
N MET A 52 -6.40 6.25 -8.17
CA MET A 52 -5.92 6.54 -9.51
C MET A 52 -7.01 6.39 -10.59
N GLY A 53 -7.93 5.44 -10.41
CA GLY A 53 -9.02 5.20 -11.37
C GLY A 53 -9.89 6.43 -11.64
N CYS A 54 -10.04 7.30 -10.64
CA CYS A 54 -10.78 8.56 -10.78
C CYS A 54 -9.86 9.78 -10.90
N HIS A 55 -8.75 9.80 -10.18
CA HIS A 55 -7.87 10.96 -10.10
C HIS A 55 -6.73 10.98 -11.14
N GLY A 56 -6.56 9.88 -11.90
CA GLY A 56 -5.53 9.78 -12.95
C GLY A 56 -4.13 9.46 -12.41
N THR A 57 -3.21 9.12 -13.30
CA THR A 57 -1.83 8.71 -12.96
C THR A 57 -1.00 9.80 -12.31
N GLU A 58 -1.26 11.06 -12.69
CA GLU A 58 -0.58 12.25 -12.17
C GLU A 58 -1.46 13.05 -11.20
N ALA A 59 -2.48 12.41 -10.63
CA ALA A 59 -3.44 13.04 -9.72
C ALA A 59 -4.13 14.29 -10.30
N GLN A 60 -4.24 14.36 -11.64
CA GLN A 60 -4.74 15.52 -12.39
C GLN A 60 -6.28 15.62 -12.38
N GLY A 61 -6.97 14.55 -11.97
CA GLY A 61 -8.42 14.49 -12.01
C GLY A 61 -8.99 14.36 -13.43
N ILE A 62 -10.30 14.61 -13.55
CA ILE A 62 -11.04 14.65 -14.81
C ILE A 62 -11.76 15.99 -14.88
N PRO A 63 -11.46 16.86 -15.86
CA PRO A 63 -12.10 18.16 -15.98
C PRO A 63 -13.63 18.07 -15.97
N GLY A 64 -14.27 18.88 -15.16
CA GLY A 64 -15.72 18.90 -15.00
C GLY A 64 -16.33 17.75 -14.21
N LYS A 65 -15.54 16.77 -13.75
CA LYS A 65 -16.05 15.57 -13.06
C LYS A 65 -15.32 15.24 -11.75
N VAL A 66 -13.99 15.18 -11.80
CA VAL A 66 -13.18 14.80 -10.64
C VAL A 66 -12.10 15.85 -10.43
N PRO A 67 -12.07 16.50 -9.26
CA PRO A 67 -11.09 17.57 -9.02
C PRO A 67 -9.66 17.01 -8.98
N PRO A 68 -8.67 17.82 -9.38
CA PRO A 68 -7.27 17.44 -9.22
C PRO A 68 -6.88 17.34 -7.75
N LEU A 69 -6.00 16.39 -7.42
CA LEU A 69 -5.28 16.34 -6.15
C LEU A 69 -3.92 17.01 -6.30
N ALA A 70 -3.30 16.88 -7.47
CA ALA A 70 -2.05 17.55 -7.81
C ALA A 70 -2.17 19.06 -7.65
N ASN A 71 -1.21 19.68 -6.97
CA ASN A 71 -1.16 21.12 -6.67
C ASN A 71 -2.37 21.68 -5.90
N ALA A 72 -3.24 20.81 -5.41
CA ALA A 72 -4.44 21.20 -4.69
C ALA A 72 -4.43 20.68 -3.25
N LEU A 73 -4.08 19.41 -3.04
CA LEU A 73 -4.22 18.74 -1.75
C LEU A 73 -3.47 19.46 -0.62
N SER A 74 -2.21 19.82 -0.85
CA SER A 74 -1.39 20.54 0.13
C SER A 74 -1.99 21.87 0.57
N ARG A 75 -2.77 22.52 -0.29
CA ARG A 75 -3.44 23.79 0.01
C ARG A 75 -4.63 23.59 0.95
N PHE A 76 -5.44 22.56 0.70
CA PHE A 76 -6.50 22.15 1.63
C PHE A 76 -5.95 21.75 3.01
N MET A 77 -4.79 21.13 3.06
CA MET A 77 -4.18 20.67 4.33
C MET A 77 -3.74 21.81 5.25
N ARG A 78 -3.73 23.05 4.80
CA ARG A 78 -3.24 24.20 5.59
C ARG A 78 -4.26 24.73 6.59
N THR A 79 -5.52 24.46 6.42
CA THR A 79 -6.59 24.93 7.29
C THR A 79 -7.37 23.79 7.90
N ALA A 80 -7.94 23.98 9.07
CA ALA A 80 -8.78 23.00 9.72
C ALA A 80 -10.00 22.63 8.84
N GLU A 81 -10.60 23.61 8.17
CA GLU A 81 -11.74 23.41 7.26
C GLU A 81 -11.35 22.58 6.05
N GLY A 82 -10.21 22.89 5.42
CA GLY A 82 -9.71 22.15 4.27
C GLY A 82 -9.36 20.70 4.62
N ARG A 83 -8.72 20.49 5.76
CA ARG A 83 -8.43 19.13 6.29
C ARG A 83 -9.72 18.36 6.53
N ASN A 84 -10.69 18.96 7.18
CA ASN A 84 -11.99 18.37 7.46
C ASN A 84 -12.71 18.01 6.14
N TYR A 85 -12.69 18.89 5.16
CA TYR A 85 -13.27 18.65 3.83
C TYR A 85 -12.62 17.44 3.15
N VAL A 86 -11.28 17.41 3.05
CA VAL A 86 -10.53 16.34 2.37
C VAL A 86 -10.83 14.96 2.96
N LEU A 87 -10.91 14.85 4.28
CA LEU A 87 -11.16 13.57 4.95
C LEU A 87 -12.61 13.07 4.80
N ARG A 88 -13.55 13.95 4.51
CA ARG A 88 -14.99 13.66 4.45
C ARG A 88 -15.56 13.55 3.04
N VAL A 89 -14.80 13.90 2.00
CA VAL A 89 -15.26 13.67 0.63
C VAL A 89 -15.48 12.17 0.39
N PRO A 90 -16.52 11.79 -0.39
CA PRO A 90 -16.90 10.38 -0.53
C PRO A 90 -15.75 9.44 -0.95
N GLY A 91 -14.84 9.91 -1.82
CA GLY A 91 -13.68 9.12 -2.26
C GLY A 91 -12.71 8.78 -1.13
N ALA A 92 -12.47 9.70 -0.20
CA ALA A 92 -11.63 9.47 0.97
C ALA A 92 -12.39 8.72 2.08
N ALA A 93 -13.58 9.21 2.44
CA ALA A 93 -14.37 8.68 3.54
C ALA A 93 -14.76 7.21 3.34
N ASN A 94 -15.09 6.81 2.11
CA ASN A 94 -15.55 5.47 1.78
C ASN A 94 -14.46 4.56 1.19
N SER A 95 -13.21 4.99 1.14
CA SER A 95 -12.12 4.14 0.67
C SER A 95 -11.95 2.91 1.57
N ALA A 96 -11.50 1.80 0.99
CA ALA A 96 -11.22 0.56 1.73
C ALA A 96 -9.95 0.64 2.60
N LEU A 97 -9.20 1.76 2.52
CA LEU A 97 -7.98 1.98 3.28
C LEU A 97 -8.27 2.10 4.78
N SER A 98 -7.39 1.57 5.61
CA SER A 98 -7.37 1.90 7.04
C SER A 98 -7.08 3.39 7.24
N ASP A 99 -7.37 3.91 8.42
CA ASP A 99 -7.11 5.32 8.75
C ASP A 99 -5.61 5.67 8.63
N ALA A 100 -4.74 4.75 8.99
CA ALA A 100 -3.30 4.90 8.83
C ALA A 100 -2.88 4.93 7.35
N GLN A 101 -3.42 4.04 6.53
CA GLN A 101 -3.15 4.01 5.09
C GLN A 101 -3.71 5.26 4.39
N LEU A 102 -4.92 5.70 4.75
CA LEU A 102 -5.48 6.94 4.19
C LEU A 102 -4.63 8.15 4.55
N ALA A 103 -4.20 8.28 5.80
CA ALA A 103 -3.27 9.33 6.18
C ALA A 103 -1.96 9.26 5.38
N ALA A 104 -1.38 8.07 5.23
CA ALA A 104 -0.14 7.87 4.51
C ALA A 104 -0.24 8.23 3.02
N VAL A 105 -1.31 7.80 2.33
CA VAL A 105 -1.51 8.11 0.90
C VAL A 105 -1.78 9.60 0.66
N LEU A 106 -2.57 10.25 1.51
CA LEU A 106 -2.80 11.70 1.40
C LEU A 106 -1.52 12.50 1.63
N ASN A 107 -0.74 12.14 2.63
CA ASN A 107 0.55 12.78 2.90
C ASN A 107 1.56 12.54 1.77
N TRP A 108 1.57 11.34 1.19
CA TRP A 108 2.42 11.03 0.03
C TRP A 108 2.03 11.85 -1.19
N LEU A 109 0.73 11.94 -1.51
CA LEU A 109 0.19 12.74 -2.61
C LEU A 109 0.57 14.22 -2.48
N ALA A 110 0.40 14.78 -1.28
CA ALA A 110 0.72 16.19 -1.02
C ALA A 110 2.21 16.51 -1.27
N ARG A 111 3.10 15.57 -0.95
CA ARG A 111 4.55 15.74 -1.23
C ARG A 111 4.91 15.45 -2.68
N ARG A 112 4.26 14.45 -3.30
CA ARG A 112 4.64 13.95 -4.63
C ARG A 112 4.22 14.88 -5.76
N TYR A 113 3.05 15.49 -5.63
CA TYR A 113 2.40 16.23 -6.71
C TYR A 113 2.19 17.72 -6.40
N ASP A 114 2.93 18.28 -5.48
CA ASP A 114 2.93 19.72 -5.22
C ASP A 114 4.18 20.35 -5.86
N SER A 115 4.03 20.84 -7.10
CA SER A 115 5.11 21.52 -7.84
C SER A 115 5.36 22.95 -7.38
N GLY A 116 4.41 23.54 -6.67
CA GLY A 116 4.49 24.88 -6.08
C GLY A 116 4.68 24.81 -4.59
N ALA A 117 5.57 23.91 -4.11
CA ALA A 117 5.77 23.66 -2.70
C ALA A 117 5.85 24.99 -1.92
N PRO A 118 4.93 25.22 -0.96
CA PRO A 118 5.02 26.40 -0.12
C PRO A 118 6.31 26.32 0.68
N ALA A 119 6.83 27.49 1.06
CA ALA A 119 8.00 27.59 1.94
C ALA A 119 7.79 26.77 3.25
N VAL A 120 6.53 26.57 3.64
CA VAL A 120 6.15 25.74 4.79
C VAL A 120 5.27 24.59 4.31
N GLN A 121 5.72 23.36 4.50
CA GLN A 121 4.93 22.15 4.23
C GLN A 121 3.73 22.08 5.20
N PRO A 122 2.57 21.63 4.72
CA PRO A 122 1.43 21.44 5.60
C PRO A 122 1.71 20.33 6.62
N VAL A 123 1.12 20.45 7.80
CA VAL A 123 1.19 19.42 8.84
C VAL A 123 0.61 18.11 8.27
N PRO A 124 1.32 16.99 8.34
CA PRO A 124 0.82 15.71 7.86
C PRO A 124 -0.47 15.28 8.57
N PHE A 125 -1.33 14.56 7.88
CA PHE A 125 -2.45 13.86 8.51
C PHE A 125 -1.94 12.75 9.42
N THR A 126 -2.61 12.55 10.55
CA THR A 126 -2.40 11.40 11.42
C THR A 126 -3.56 10.41 11.30
N SER A 127 -3.32 9.14 11.63
CA SER A 127 -4.39 8.13 11.67
C SER A 127 -5.49 8.50 12.67
N THR A 128 -5.12 9.11 13.79
CA THR A 128 -6.08 9.57 14.81
C THR A 128 -7.00 10.67 14.28
N GLU A 129 -6.45 11.64 13.54
CA GLU A 129 -7.23 12.69 12.91
C GLU A 129 -8.18 12.10 11.84
N VAL A 130 -7.68 11.19 11.00
CA VAL A 130 -8.49 10.51 9.99
C VAL A 130 -9.65 9.78 10.66
N ALA A 131 -9.40 8.96 11.67
CA ALA A 131 -10.42 8.21 12.41
C ALA A 131 -11.51 9.11 13.01
N ALA A 132 -11.13 10.25 13.54
CA ALA A 132 -12.05 11.19 14.17
C ALA A 132 -13.01 11.86 13.17
N VAL A 133 -12.62 11.99 11.90
CA VAL A 133 -13.29 12.89 10.94
C VAL A 133 -13.93 12.15 9.77
N ARG A 134 -13.27 11.11 9.21
CA ARG A 134 -13.63 10.55 7.89
C ARG A 134 -15.06 10.00 7.80
N HIS A 135 -15.60 9.48 8.89
CA HIS A 135 -16.93 8.86 8.91
C HIS A 135 -18.07 9.83 9.22
N GLN A 136 -17.78 11.12 9.38
CA GLN A 136 -18.80 12.14 9.55
C GLN A 136 -19.41 12.49 8.18
N PRO A 137 -20.74 12.42 8.00
CA PRO A 137 -21.37 12.68 6.71
C PRO A 137 -21.04 14.07 6.15
N LEU A 138 -20.74 14.16 4.86
CA LEU A 138 -20.61 15.40 4.11
C LEU A 138 -21.75 15.49 3.10
N LEU A 139 -22.85 16.11 3.49
CA LEU A 139 -24.10 16.10 2.70
C LEU A 139 -24.07 17.01 1.47
N ALA A 140 -23.33 18.12 1.52
CA ALA A 140 -23.29 19.13 0.46
C ALA A 140 -21.87 19.31 -0.07
N VAL A 141 -21.31 18.29 -0.73
CA VAL A 141 -19.90 18.23 -1.16
C VAL A 141 -19.49 19.44 -2.00
N LEU A 142 -20.29 19.81 -3.01
CA LEU A 142 -20.00 20.94 -3.91
C LEU A 142 -20.03 22.28 -3.19
N ALA A 143 -21.09 22.53 -2.41
CA ALA A 143 -21.23 23.78 -1.66
C ALA A 143 -20.11 23.92 -0.60
N THR A 144 -19.80 22.83 0.10
CA THR A 144 -18.68 22.82 1.08
C THR A 144 -17.36 23.10 0.38
N ARG A 145 -17.10 22.45 -0.78
CA ARG A 145 -15.88 22.73 -1.56
C ARG A 145 -15.77 24.20 -1.92
N SER A 146 -16.85 24.78 -2.47
CA SER A 146 -16.86 26.18 -2.89
C SER A 146 -16.55 27.12 -1.72
N ALA A 147 -17.15 26.88 -0.56
CA ALA A 147 -16.89 27.67 0.64
C ALA A 147 -15.43 27.55 1.11
N VAL A 148 -14.90 26.32 1.17
CA VAL A 148 -13.50 26.09 1.58
C VAL A 148 -12.52 26.73 0.60
N VAL A 149 -12.73 26.59 -0.71
CA VAL A 149 -11.89 27.22 -1.74
C VAL A 149 -11.92 28.74 -1.64
N HIS A 150 -13.10 29.32 -1.41
CA HIS A 150 -13.26 30.76 -1.21
C HIS A 150 -12.45 31.24 0.02
N ASN A 151 -12.57 30.54 1.16
CA ASN A 151 -11.85 30.87 2.37
C ASN A 151 -10.33 30.72 2.21
N LEU A 152 -9.88 29.70 1.50
CA LEU A 152 -8.46 29.51 1.20
C LEU A 152 -7.90 30.62 0.31
N ALA A 153 -8.70 31.18 -0.60
CA ALA A 153 -8.27 32.27 -1.47
C ALA A 153 -7.96 33.57 -0.68
N THR A 154 -8.57 33.76 0.49
CA THR A 154 -8.30 34.91 1.36
C THR A 154 -7.01 34.76 2.17
N THR A 155 -6.45 33.56 2.29
CA THR A 155 -5.29 33.24 3.13
C THR A 155 -4.04 32.88 2.34
N GLY A 156 -4.12 32.81 1.02
CA GLY A 156 -2.99 32.47 0.15
C GLY A 156 -3.43 31.86 -1.20
N PRO A 157 -2.52 31.24 -1.96
CA PRO A 157 -2.86 30.61 -3.21
C PRO A 157 -3.94 29.55 -3.04
N SER A 158 -5.10 29.76 -3.64
CA SER A 158 -6.22 28.84 -3.52
C SER A 158 -6.03 27.62 -4.44
N PRO A 159 -6.57 26.45 -4.08
CA PRO A 159 -6.66 25.35 -5.00
C PRO A 159 -7.56 25.71 -6.19
N PRO A 160 -7.47 24.97 -7.32
CA PRO A 160 -8.37 25.20 -8.45
C PRO A 160 -9.83 25.16 -8.01
N SER A 161 -10.62 26.18 -8.39
CA SER A 161 -12.04 26.26 -8.08
C SER A 161 -12.86 25.24 -8.88
N GLN A 162 -12.34 24.80 -10.02
CA GLN A 162 -13.02 23.91 -10.95
C GLN A 162 -12.84 22.43 -10.57
N TYR A 163 -13.88 21.67 -10.88
CA TYR A 163 -13.82 20.23 -11.01
C TYR A 163 -13.12 19.86 -12.30
#